data_aca8b59b76a3764862cd5dcb0abb6a2e
#
_entry.id   aca8b59b76a3764862cd5dcb0abb6a2e
#
_cell.length_a   1.000
_cell.length_b   1.000
_cell.length_c   1.000
_cell.angle_alpha   90.00
_cell.angle_beta   90.00
_cell.angle_gamma   90.00
#
_symmetry.space_group_name_H-M   'P 1'
#
loop_
_entity.id
_entity.type
_entity.pdbx_description
1 polymer ?
#
loop_
_entity_poly.entity_id
_entity_poly.type
_entity_poly.pdbx_seq_one_letter_code
_entity_poly.pdbx_strand_id
1 'polypeptide(L)'
;MEEMGLDLTDDSLSGTHYRVAKMYVKELFYGLNPNNKPKISTFENKYRYKKMLIEQNINIDSACEHHFLPIVGFANVAYVPKNKVIGLSKINRLVDYYAR
;
A
#
# COMPACT_ATOMS: atom_id res chain seq x y z
N MET A 1 -3.49 -11.11 -23.37
CA MET A 1 -4.67 -12.00 -23.46
C MET A 1 -4.61 -12.81 -24.76
N GLU A 2 -4.34 -12.20 -25.90
CA GLU A 2 -4.18 -12.91 -27.18
C GLU A 2 -3.10 -13.98 -27.10
N GLU A 3 -1.94 -13.68 -26.53
CA GLU A 3 -0.84 -14.62 -26.31
C GLU A 3 -1.23 -15.85 -25.46
N MET A 4 -2.34 -15.78 -24.74
CA MET A 4 -2.90 -16.90 -23.97
C MET A 4 -3.97 -17.66 -24.75
N GLY A 5 -4.21 -17.33 -26.01
CA GLY A 5 -5.20 -17.96 -26.86
C GLY A 5 -6.66 -17.66 -26.47
N LEU A 6 -6.91 -16.54 -25.75
CA LEU A 6 -8.26 -16.18 -25.34
C LEU A 6 -9.01 -15.43 -26.45
N ASP A 7 -10.27 -15.77 -26.63
CA ASP A 7 -11.16 -15.06 -27.56
C ASP A 7 -11.68 -13.76 -26.96
N LEU A 8 -11.19 -12.63 -27.44
CA LEU A 8 -11.55 -11.30 -26.96
C LEU A 8 -12.91 -10.80 -27.46
N THR A 9 -13.55 -11.55 -28.36
CA THR A 9 -14.91 -11.24 -28.84
C THR A 9 -15.99 -11.87 -27.97
N ASP A 10 -15.60 -12.80 -27.09
CA ASP A 10 -16.49 -13.40 -26.10
C ASP A 10 -17.07 -12.35 -25.16
N ASP A 11 -18.35 -12.38 -24.89
CA ASP A 11 -19.07 -11.40 -24.06
C ASP A 11 -18.46 -11.26 -22.65
N SER A 12 -17.99 -12.37 -22.07
CA SER A 12 -17.37 -12.39 -20.73
C SER A 12 -15.98 -11.78 -20.74
N LEU A 13 -15.24 -11.84 -21.84
CA LEU A 13 -13.85 -11.41 -21.97
C LEU A 13 -13.66 -10.04 -22.64
N SER A 14 -14.63 -9.56 -23.39
CA SER A 14 -14.50 -8.35 -24.22
C SER A 14 -14.05 -7.09 -23.48
N GLY A 15 -14.36 -6.95 -22.20
CA GLY A 15 -13.93 -5.80 -21.38
C GLY A 15 -12.81 -6.13 -20.37
N THR A 16 -12.29 -7.35 -20.37
CA THR A 16 -11.38 -7.82 -19.31
C THR A 16 -10.06 -7.08 -19.30
N HIS A 17 -9.46 -6.81 -20.45
CA HIS A 17 -8.21 -6.06 -20.55
C HIS A 17 -8.32 -4.68 -19.91
N TYR A 18 -9.42 -3.98 -20.12
CA TYR A 18 -9.67 -2.68 -19.51
C TYR A 18 -9.89 -2.79 -17.99
N ARG A 19 -10.70 -3.78 -17.56
CA ARG A 19 -10.93 -4.02 -16.12
C ARG A 19 -9.64 -4.34 -15.39
N VAL A 20 -8.78 -5.20 -15.97
CA VAL A 20 -7.48 -5.56 -15.39
C VAL A 20 -6.56 -4.34 -15.32
N ALA A 21 -6.42 -3.59 -16.41
CA ALA A 21 -5.61 -2.37 -16.42
C ALA A 21 -6.09 -1.35 -15.37
N LYS A 22 -7.40 -1.14 -15.28
CA LYS A 22 -8.00 -0.23 -14.30
C LYS A 22 -7.73 -0.69 -12.87
N MET A 23 -7.86 -1.98 -12.58
CA MET A 23 -7.56 -2.56 -11.27
C MET A 23 -6.10 -2.32 -10.89
N TYR A 24 -5.16 -2.61 -11.77
CA TYR A 24 -3.73 -2.37 -11.50
C TYR A 24 -3.45 -0.89 -11.22
N VAL A 25 -3.93 0.02 -12.05
CA VAL A 25 -3.67 1.46 -11.91
C VAL A 25 -4.36 2.06 -10.67
N LYS A 26 -5.62 1.68 -10.42
CA LYS A 26 -6.44 2.30 -9.39
C LYS A 26 -6.31 1.66 -8.00
N GLU A 27 -6.01 0.38 -7.94
CA GLU A 27 -6.06 -0.41 -6.72
C GLU A 27 -4.69 -0.97 -6.33
N LEU A 28 -4.09 -1.80 -7.19
CA LEU A 28 -2.85 -2.49 -6.83
C LEU A 28 -1.64 -1.55 -6.78
N PHE A 29 -1.54 -0.61 -7.69
CA PHE A 29 -0.46 0.37 -7.77
C PHE A 29 -0.89 1.78 -7.36
N TYR A 30 -1.91 1.90 -6.49
CA TYR A 30 -2.38 3.22 -6.08
C TYR A 30 -1.28 4.05 -5.37
N GLY A 31 -0.30 3.38 -4.77
CA GLY A 31 0.85 4.00 -4.10
C GLY A 31 1.82 4.71 -5.06
N LEU A 32 1.79 4.38 -6.36
CA LEU A 32 2.59 5.09 -7.36
C LEU A 32 2.07 6.50 -7.66
N ASN A 33 0.83 6.80 -7.29
CA ASN A 33 0.26 8.12 -7.47
C ASN A 33 0.56 9.01 -6.23
N PRO A 34 1.37 10.08 -6.37
CA PRO A 34 1.71 10.95 -5.25
C PRO A 34 0.50 11.60 -4.56
N ASN A 35 -0.60 11.79 -5.30
CA ASN A 35 -1.81 12.37 -4.75
C ASN A 35 -2.50 11.45 -3.72
N ASN A 36 -2.20 10.16 -3.74
CA ASN A 36 -2.72 9.18 -2.79
C ASN A 36 -1.89 9.09 -1.50
N LYS A 37 -0.78 9.83 -1.43
CA LYS A 37 0.09 9.80 -0.24
C LYS A 37 -0.67 10.24 1.01
N PRO A 38 -0.71 9.42 2.07
CA PRO A 38 -1.42 9.75 3.29
C PRO A 38 -0.84 11.00 3.96
N LYS A 39 -1.73 11.88 4.41
CA LYS A 39 -1.30 12.99 5.27
C LYS A 39 -0.94 12.46 6.65
N ILE A 40 0.26 12.80 7.09
CA ILE A 40 0.73 12.47 8.43
C ILE A 40 0.13 13.47 9.41
N SER A 41 -0.52 12.98 10.47
CA SER A 41 -0.90 13.80 11.62
C SER A 41 -0.05 13.41 12.82
N THR A 42 0.40 14.41 13.53
CA THR A 42 1.19 14.27 14.75
C THR A 42 0.49 14.98 15.89
N PHE A 43 0.76 14.51 17.10
CA PHE A 43 0.27 15.08 18.34
C PHE A 43 1.46 15.51 19.20
N GLU A 44 1.24 16.46 20.11
CA GLU A 44 2.25 16.79 21.09
C GLU A 44 2.53 15.60 22.01
N ASN A 45 3.80 15.37 22.30
CA ASN A 45 4.23 14.33 23.23
C ASN A 45 4.04 14.83 24.69
N LYS A 46 2.78 14.98 25.10
CA LYS A 46 2.40 15.51 26.44
C LYS A 46 2.95 14.65 27.58
N TYR A 47 3.01 13.34 27.37
CA TYR A 47 3.49 12.39 28.37
C TYR A 47 5.01 12.18 28.32
N ARG A 48 5.72 12.94 27.46
CA ARG A 48 7.17 12.90 27.31
C ARG A 48 7.72 11.48 27.14
N TYR A 49 7.09 10.70 26.27
CA TYR A 49 7.61 9.39 25.89
C TYR A 49 9.02 9.53 25.33
N LYS A 50 9.98 8.79 25.92
CA LYS A 50 11.38 8.78 25.51
C LYS A 50 11.81 7.39 25.03
N LYS A 51 10.96 6.39 25.22
CA LYS A 51 11.21 5.01 24.81
C LYS A 51 10.79 4.81 23.35
N MET A 52 11.40 3.82 22.72
CA MET A 52 11.04 3.39 21.38
C MET A 52 9.58 2.91 21.36
N LEU A 53 8.81 3.45 20.44
CA LEU A 53 7.48 2.96 20.09
C LEU A 53 7.62 2.01 18.91
N ILE A 54 6.99 0.85 19.01
CA ILE A 54 7.07 -0.19 17.99
C ILE A 54 5.65 -0.57 17.60
N GLU A 55 5.37 -0.53 16.30
CA GLU A 55 4.16 -1.10 15.72
C GLU A 55 4.56 -2.31 14.90
N GLN A 56 4.00 -3.46 15.24
CA GLN A 56 4.39 -4.77 14.70
C GLN A 56 3.28 -5.39 13.87
N ASN A 57 3.68 -6.30 12.97
CA ASN A 57 2.76 -7.11 12.17
C ASN A 57 1.81 -6.27 11.31
N ILE A 58 2.32 -5.17 10.75
CA ILE A 58 1.58 -4.37 9.76
C ILE A 58 1.55 -5.16 8.47
N ASN A 59 0.37 -5.50 7.98
CA ASN A 59 0.22 -6.23 6.72
C ASN A 59 0.82 -5.44 5.56
N ILE A 60 1.55 -6.15 4.70
CA ILE A 60 2.05 -5.64 3.42
C ILE A 60 1.42 -6.43 2.29
N ASP A 61 0.78 -5.69 1.40
CA ASP A 61 0.35 -6.17 0.09
C ASP A 61 1.07 -5.35 -0.98
N SER A 62 1.93 -5.99 -1.73
CA SER A 62 2.70 -5.38 -2.81
C SER A 62 2.59 -6.22 -4.08
N ALA A 63 3.19 -5.77 -5.15
CA ALA A 63 3.24 -6.52 -6.40
C ALA A 63 4.67 -6.53 -6.95
N CYS A 64 5.08 -7.70 -7.45
CA CYS A 64 6.35 -7.83 -8.14
C CYS A 64 6.32 -7.00 -9.44
N GLU A 65 7.28 -6.12 -9.63
CA GLU A 65 7.36 -5.28 -10.82
C GLU A 65 7.61 -6.07 -12.11
N HIS A 66 8.22 -7.27 -12.00
CA HIS A 66 8.55 -8.11 -13.16
C HIS A 66 7.38 -8.94 -13.65
N HIS A 67 6.56 -9.47 -12.75
CA HIS A 67 5.50 -10.43 -13.07
C HIS A 67 4.10 -9.97 -12.66
N PHE A 68 3.98 -8.85 -11.97
CA PHE A 68 2.74 -8.35 -11.36
C PHE A 68 2.06 -9.33 -10.40
N LEU A 69 2.81 -10.33 -9.93
CA LEU A 69 2.33 -11.25 -8.91
C LEU A 69 2.29 -10.59 -7.53
N PRO A 70 1.34 -10.96 -6.68
CA PRO A 70 1.25 -10.40 -5.34
C PRO A 70 2.44 -10.82 -4.48
N ILE A 71 2.93 -9.88 -3.68
CA ILE A 71 3.91 -10.09 -2.62
C ILE A 71 3.20 -9.75 -1.31
N VAL A 72 3.10 -10.71 -0.40
CA VAL A 72 2.47 -10.51 0.91
C VAL A 72 3.48 -10.71 2.03
N GLY A 73 3.34 -9.94 3.08
CA GLY A 73 4.26 -10.00 4.21
C GLY A 73 3.85 -9.09 5.35
N PHE A 74 4.81 -8.83 6.24
CA PHE A 74 4.61 -7.97 7.40
C PHE A 74 5.75 -6.97 7.52
N ALA A 75 5.42 -5.76 7.99
CA ALA A 75 6.40 -4.77 8.40
C ALA A 75 6.32 -4.50 9.89
N ASN A 76 7.46 -4.16 10.47
CA ASN A 76 7.54 -3.60 11.82
C ASN A 76 8.16 -2.20 11.70
N VAL A 77 7.53 -1.24 12.33
CA VAL A 77 7.99 0.15 12.34
C VAL A 77 8.28 0.56 13.77
N ALA A 78 9.47 1.09 13.99
CA ALA A 78 9.90 1.56 15.30
C ALA A 78 10.45 2.98 15.19
N TYR A 79 10.14 3.83 16.18
CA TYR A 79 10.71 5.16 16.28
C TYR A 79 10.80 5.64 17.72
N VAL A 80 11.69 6.57 17.98
CA VAL A 80 11.79 7.25 19.28
C VAL A 80 11.17 8.64 19.15
N PRO A 81 10.05 8.92 19.84
CA PRO A 81 9.41 10.23 19.77
C PRO A 81 10.27 11.29 20.47
N LYS A 82 10.23 12.49 19.93
CA LYS A 82 10.77 13.70 20.58
C LYS A 82 9.60 14.57 21.08
N ASN A 83 9.42 15.72 20.46
CA ASN A 83 8.36 16.67 20.84
C ASN A 83 6.98 16.26 20.33
N LYS A 84 6.93 15.38 19.35
CA LYS A 84 5.69 14.92 18.72
C LYS A 84 5.66 13.41 18.60
N VAL A 85 4.44 12.86 18.63
CA VAL A 85 4.15 11.46 18.34
C VAL A 85 3.26 11.36 17.10
N ILE A 86 3.47 10.33 16.28
CA ILE A 86 2.63 10.07 15.11
C ILE A 86 1.42 9.24 15.52
N GLY A 87 0.27 9.50 14.90
CA GLY A 87 -0.90 8.65 15.08
C GLY A 87 -0.66 7.23 14.53
N LEU A 88 -0.95 6.19 15.30
CA LEU A 88 -0.71 4.79 14.93
C LEU A 88 -1.32 4.44 13.56
N SER A 89 -2.57 4.83 13.34
CA SER A 89 -3.23 4.60 12.05
C SER A 89 -2.53 5.25 10.86
N LYS A 90 -1.67 6.24 11.09
CA LYS A 90 -0.90 6.90 10.02
C LYS A 90 0.31 6.08 9.62
N ILE A 91 0.91 5.35 10.56
CA ILE A 91 2.01 4.43 10.26
C ILE A 91 1.50 3.33 9.33
N ASN A 92 0.37 2.70 9.65
CA ASN A 92 -0.22 1.65 8.80
C ASN A 92 -0.52 2.14 7.38
N ARG A 93 -1.09 3.34 7.26
CA ARG A 93 -1.39 3.94 5.95
C ARG A 93 -0.14 4.27 5.15
N LEU A 94 0.93 4.69 5.81
CA LEU A 94 2.21 4.93 5.13
C LEU A 94 2.83 3.64 4.63
N VAL A 95 2.83 2.59 5.47
CA VAL A 95 3.33 1.27 5.07
C VAL A 95 2.55 0.76 3.86
N ASP A 96 1.23 0.80 3.90
CA ASP A 96 0.38 0.37 2.79
C ASP A 96 0.63 1.19 1.52
N TYR A 97 0.74 2.51 1.63
CA TYR A 97 1.04 3.40 0.49
C TYR A 97 2.38 3.08 -0.18
N TYR A 98 3.44 2.87 0.61
CA TYR A 98 4.76 2.58 0.06
C TYR A 98 4.96 1.12 -0.36
N ALA A 99 4.10 0.22 0.09
CA ALA A 99 4.12 -1.18 -0.35
C ALA A 99 3.48 -1.38 -1.72
N ARG A 100 2.57 -0.49 -2.12
CA ARG A 100 1.80 -0.59 -3.38
C ARG A 100 2.44 0.25 -4.53
#